data_8c8e121524dca43cfb5c6ceaf8d2347a
#
_entry.id   8c8e121524dca43cfb5c6ceaf8d2347a
#
_cell.length_a   1.000
_cell.length_b   1.000
_cell.length_c   1.000
_cell.angle_alpha   90.00
_cell.angle_beta   90.00
_cell.angle_gamma   90.00
#
_symmetry.space_group_name_H-M   'P 1'
#
loop_
_entity.id
_entity.type
_entity.pdbx_description
1 polymer ?
#
loop_
_entity_poly.entity_id
_entity_poly.type
_entity_poly.pdbx_seq_one_letter_code
_entity_poly.pdbx_strand_id
1 'polypeptide(L)'
;MAEAVTTTRALDEPAVSRTRLGIVVFTGGAGTLATEIAASRLLAPYFGSSTIVWANIIGLILVYLSLGYWLGGKVADRRPYPRLLGAIVIVAALMIAVTPFVARPILDLTVRGLDAVSVGAVVGSFFAALALFAVPVTLLGAVSPFAIRLALSDVGEAGTVAGRLYALSTVGSIVGTFLSAIVTIPLIGTQRTMLGAAALLVLAGALLLGGLWQLLTVVVAGLLLVPAGTIKAAPGLLYEAESTYQYVQVIERTDGSRSLKLNEGVAVHSVWHPDSVLTGGEWDMFLLVPPVLDRPVERMLVIGNAGGTIARAFGELYPSVEVDGVEIDPEVSEAGRRFLGLGENPNLRVITADGRPYLQLTDERYDVIVVDAYRQPYIPFYLATKEFFELARDRLAPGGAVIINVGHPEGSERLEQVLSATMGAAFPHVTRDAVTDTNTLLMGSTAAPSRITFTCLPKAGKKTC
;
A
#
# COMPACT_ATOMS: atom_id res chain seq x y z
N MET A 1 52.09 -50.05 16.67
CA MET A 1 51.53 -48.93 17.46
C MET A 1 50.35 -48.36 16.68
N ALA A 2 49.14 -48.77 17.05
CA ALA A 2 47.94 -48.27 16.44
C ALA A 2 47.42 -47.08 17.25
N GLU A 3 47.39 -45.92 16.65
CA GLU A 3 46.80 -44.72 17.25
C GLU A 3 45.29 -44.87 17.23
N ALA A 4 44.71 -44.94 18.40
CA ALA A 4 43.28 -44.95 18.61
C ALA A 4 42.74 -43.56 18.28
N VAL A 5 42.03 -43.43 17.14
CA VAL A 5 41.19 -42.27 16.83
C VAL A 5 40.08 -42.26 17.87
N THR A 6 40.20 -41.34 18.80
CA THR A 6 39.18 -41.00 19.80
C THR A 6 37.97 -40.42 19.06
N THR A 7 37.00 -41.22 18.73
CA THR A 7 35.67 -40.77 18.27
C THR A 7 35.01 -40.03 19.42
N THR A 8 35.07 -38.74 19.36
CA THR A 8 34.34 -37.84 20.26
C THR A 8 32.86 -38.15 20.18
N ARG A 9 32.32 -38.57 21.29
CA ARG A 9 30.92 -38.82 21.64
C ARG A 9 30.02 -37.76 20.99
N ALA A 10 29.37 -38.08 19.88
CA ALA A 10 28.15 -37.42 19.45
C ALA A 10 27.13 -37.69 20.57
N LEU A 11 26.78 -36.63 21.30
CA LEU A 11 25.69 -36.70 22.27
C LEU A 11 24.46 -37.19 21.53
N ASP A 12 23.85 -38.30 22.02
CA ASP A 12 22.58 -38.87 21.55
C ASP A 12 21.44 -37.83 21.69
N GLU A 13 21.39 -36.84 20.82
CA GLU A 13 20.14 -36.12 20.65
C GLU A 13 19.20 -36.95 19.76
N PRO A 14 17.97 -37.22 20.23
CA PRO A 14 17.03 -38.03 19.47
C PRO A 14 16.80 -37.42 18.08
N ALA A 15 16.87 -38.26 17.05
CA ALA A 15 16.66 -37.85 15.67
C ALA A 15 15.35 -37.06 15.55
N VAL A 16 15.42 -35.83 15.05
CA VAL A 16 14.24 -34.96 14.92
C VAL A 16 13.27 -35.56 13.93
N SER A 17 12.01 -35.66 14.32
CA SER A 17 10.94 -36.15 13.45
C SER A 17 10.89 -35.29 12.15
N ARG A 18 10.86 -35.95 10.99
CA ARG A 18 10.69 -35.31 9.68
C ARG A 18 9.47 -34.38 9.65
N THR A 19 8.42 -34.70 10.42
CA THR A 19 7.21 -33.85 10.55
C THR A 19 7.53 -32.52 11.25
N ARG A 20 8.31 -32.55 12.36
CA ARG A 20 8.70 -31.32 13.06
C ARG A 20 9.55 -30.41 12.17
N LEU A 21 10.51 -30.97 11.44
CA LEU A 21 11.29 -30.19 10.45
C LEU A 21 10.41 -29.64 9.35
N GLY A 22 9.44 -30.39 8.85
CA GLY A 22 8.48 -29.93 7.86
C GLY A 22 7.66 -28.75 8.36
N ILE A 23 7.16 -28.78 9.60
CA ILE A 23 6.43 -27.66 10.21
C ILE A 23 7.33 -26.41 10.30
N VAL A 24 8.58 -26.56 10.76
CA VAL A 24 9.51 -25.44 10.89
C VAL A 24 9.84 -24.82 9.53
N VAL A 25 10.02 -25.63 8.49
CA VAL A 25 10.31 -25.15 7.14
C VAL A 25 9.10 -24.46 6.53
N PHE A 26 7.90 -25.03 6.68
CA PHE A 26 6.66 -24.41 6.20
C PHE A 26 6.40 -23.07 6.89
N THR A 27 6.47 -23.05 8.24
CA THR A 27 6.26 -21.79 9.00
C THR A 27 7.38 -20.79 8.77
N GLY A 28 8.62 -21.25 8.55
CA GLY A 28 9.74 -20.40 8.14
C GLY A 28 9.47 -19.68 6.82
N GLY A 29 9.03 -20.42 5.79
CA GLY A 29 8.63 -19.85 4.52
C GLY A 29 7.45 -18.87 4.66
N ALA A 30 6.39 -19.29 5.37
CA ALA A 30 5.21 -18.45 5.60
C ALA A 30 5.57 -17.17 6.38
N GLY A 31 6.32 -17.27 7.45
CA GLY A 31 6.76 -16.14 8.27
C GLY A 31 7.67 -15.18 7.52
N THR A 32 8.55 -15.70 6.65
CA THR A 32 9.42 -14.85 5.83
C THR A 32 8.60 -13.96 4.89
N LEU A 33 7.72 -14.56 4.08
CA LEU A 33 6.92 -13.80 3.12
C LEU A 33 5.85 -12.94 3.79
N ALA A 34 5.26 -13.39 4.90
CA ALA A 34 4.38 -12.54 5.72
C ALA A 34 5.12 -11.29 6.23
N THR A 35 6.38 -11.46 6.67
CA THR A 35 7.23 -10.34 7.10
C THR A 35 7.59 -9.42 5.93
N GLU A 36 7.86 -9.95 4.74
CA GLU A 36 8.13 -9.16 3.53
C GLU A 36 6.94 -8.29 3.13
N ILE A 37 5.75 -8.87 3.07
CA ILE A 37 4.52 -8.12 2.77
C ILE A 37 4.25 -7.07 3.86
N ALA A 38 4.38 -7.43 5.13
CA ALA A 38 4.23 -6.50 6.23
C ALA A 38 5.28 -5.38 6.22
N ALA A 39 6.53 -5.68 5.84
CA ALA A 39 7.58 -4.68 5.67
C ALA A 39 7.24 -3.63 4.62
N SER A 40 6.72 -4.05 3.47
CA SER A 40 6.30 -3.12 2.42
C SER A 40 5.17 -2.19 2.90
N ARG A 41 4.21 -2.72 3.66
CA ARG A 41 3.10 -1.95 4.23
C ARG A 41 3.58 -0.97 5.32
N LEU A 42 4.51 -1.40 6.16
CA LEU A 42 5.09 -0.56 7.21
C LEU A 42 5.91 0.62 6.65
N LEU A 43 6.58 0.41 5.52
CA LEU A 43 7.43 1.41 4.87
C LEU A 43 6.65 2.36 3.95
N ALA A 44 5.53 1.90 3.36
CA ALA A 44 4.73 2.68 2.40
C ALA A 44 4.27 4.05 2.92
N PRO A 45 3.80 4.21 4.18
CA PRO A 45 3.42 5.51 4.73
C PRO A 45 4.55 6.54 4.79
N TYR A 46 5.81 6.11 4.74
CA TYR A 46 6.98 6.97 4.86
C TYR A 46 7.67 7.25 3.53
N PHE A 47 7.76 6.24 2.65
CA PHE A 47 8.56 6.30 1.43
C PHE A 47 7.73 6.13 0.14
N GLY A 48 6.43 5.93 0.28
CA GLY A 48 5.53 5.65 -0.84
C GLY A 48 5.60 4.20 -1.34
N SER A 49 4.84 3.94 -2.39
CA SER A 49 4.72 2.62 -3.03
C SER A 49 5.26 2.60 -4.47
N SER A 50 6.26 3.44 -4.77
CA SER A 50 6.87 3.49 -6.09
C SER A 50 7.59 2.19 -6.44
N THR A 51 7.74 1.90 -7.74
CA THR A 51 8.46 0.71 -8.23
C THR A 51 9.89 0.63 -7.68
N ILE A 52 10.55 1.78 -7.47
CA ILE A 52 11.93 1.82 -6.94
C ILE A 52 11.95 1.43 -5.46
N VAL A 53 11.01 1.92 -4.64
CA VAL A 53 10.89 1.52 -3.24
C VAL A 53 10.59 0.02 -3.12
N TRP A 54 9.70 -0.50 -3.96
CA TRP A 54 9.43 -1.93 -4.04
C TRP A 54 10.67 -2.74 -4.43
N ALA A 55 11.41 -2.29 -5.44
CA ALA A 55 12.65 -2.94 -5.87
C ALA A 55 13.71 -2.97 -4.75
N ASN A 56 13.83 -1.90 -3.95
CA ASN A 56 14.71 -1.86 -2.79
C ASN A 56 14.32 -2.90 -1.74
N ILE A 57 13.04 -2.96 -1.38
CA ILE A 57 12.55 -3.90 -0.35
C ILE A 57 12.78 -5.34 -0.79
N ILE A 58 12.30 -5.70 -1.97
CA ILE A 58 12.43 -7.06 -2.51
C ILE A 58 13.91 -7.43 -2.69
N GLY A 59 14.70 -6.53 -3.29
CA GLY A 59 16.11 -6.76 -3.55
C GLY A 59 16.91 -6.98 -2.26
N LEU A 60 16.69 -6.17 -1.24
CA LEU A 60 17.36 -6.33 0.06
C LEU A 60 16.95 -7.62 0.77
N ILE A 61 15.67 -7.96 0.76
CA ILE A 61 15.18 -9.20 1.37
C ILE A 61 15.82 -10.42 0.68
N LEU A 62 15.92 -10.42 -0.64
CA LEU A 62 16.62 -11.49 -1.39
C LEU A 62 18.11 -11.56 -1.03
N VAL A 63 18.79 -10.42 -0.84
CA VAL A 63 20.18 -10.38 -0.35
C VAL A 63 20.28 -10.99 1.05
N TYR A 64 19.38 -10.63 1.97
CA TYR A 64 19.40 -11.16 3.34
C TYR A 64 19.09 -12.66 3.37
N LEU A 65 18.14 -13.15 2.57
CA LEU A 65 17.87 -14.57 2.40
C LEU A 65 19.10 -15.31 1.84
N SER A 66 19.77 -14.76 0.82
CA SER A 66 20.95 -15.37 0.23
C SER A 66 22.10 -15.48 1.25
N LEU A 67 22.32 -14.43 2.05
CA LEU A 67 23.27 -14.46 3.16
C LEU A 67 22.87 -15.51 4.21
N GLY A 68 21.56 -15.60 4.52
CA GLY A 68 21.00 -16.59 5.43
C GLY A 68 21.21 -18.02 4.95
N TYR A 69 20.98 -18.28 3.67
CA TYR A 69 21.24 -19.61 3.07
C TYR A 69 22.72 -19.99 3.18
N TRP A 70 23.60 -19.09 2.82
CA TRP A 70 25.05 -19.33 2.87
C TRP A 70 25.59 -19.50 4.30
N LEU A 71 25.24 -18.60 5.22
CA LEU A 71 25.67 -18.66 6.61
C LEU A 71 25.04 -19.83 7.34
N GLY A 72 23.72 -20.05 7.12
CA GLY A 72 22.94 -21.13 7.71
C GLY A 72 23.48 -22.52 7.32
N GLY A 73 23.83 -22.70 6.05
CA GLY A 73 24.49 -23.94 5.59
C GLY A 73 25.81 -24.19 6.29
N LYS A 74 26.68 -23.17 6.35
CA LYS A 74 27.99 -23.29 7.06
C LYS A 74 27.84 -23.60 8.55
N VAL A 75 26.85 -23.01 9.20
CA VAL A 75 26.56 -23.27 10.62
C VAL A 75 26.02 -24.65 10.81
N ALA A 76 25.10 -25.10 9.95
CA ALA A 76 24.51 -26.44 9.98
C ALA A 76 25.53 -27.54 9.78
N ASP A 77 26.51 -27.36 8.89
CA ASP A 77 27.58 -28.31 8.67
C ASP A 77 28.49 -28.47 9.88
N ARG A 78 28.75 -27.35 10.60
CA ARG A 78 29.61 -27.39 11.80
C ARG A 78 28.90 -27.84 13.07
N ARG A 79 27.60 -27.49 13.19
CA ARG A 79 26.79 -27.71 14.40
C ARG A 79 25.37 -28.15 14.02
N PRO A 80 25.17 -29.38 13.55
CA PRO A 80 23.86 -29.88 13.11
C PRO A 80 22.97 -30.27 14.32
N TYR A 81 22.69 -29.27 15.18
CA TYR A 81 21.86 -29.50 16.36
C TYR A 81 20.45 -28.92 16.11
N PRO A 82 19.39 -29.75 16.28
CA PRO A 82 18.00 -29.29 16.15
C PRO A 82 17.66 -28.09 17.05
N ARG A 83 18.19 -28.10 18.26
CA ARG A 83 18.03 -27.00 19.22
C ARG A 83 18.60 -25.68 18.71
N LEU A 84 19.71 -25.73 17.96
CA LEU A 84 20.29 -24.51 17.37
C LEU A 84 19.38 -23.93 16.30
N LEU A 85 18.79 -24.77 15.44
CA LEU A 85 17.79 -24.33 14.47
C LEU A 85 16.57 -23.70 15.19
N GLY A 86 16.05 -24.35 16.23
CA GLY A 86 14.96 -23.83 17.04
C GLY A 86 15.29 -22.46 17.64
N ALA A 87 16.50 -22.28 18.18
CA ALA A 87 16.95 -21.00 18.73
C ALA A 87 17.06 -19.90 17.65
N ILE A 88 17.61 -20.22 16.47
CA ILE A 88 17.68 -19.31 15.33
C ILE A 88 16.29 -18.81 14.94
N VAL A 89 15.31 -19.72 14.82
CA VAL A 89 13.93 -19.38 14.47
C VAL A 89 13.28 -18.48 15.54
N ILE A 90 13.48 -18.80 16.82
CA ILE A 90 12.92 -18.01 17.92
C ILE A 90 13.55 -16.61 17.97
N VAL A 91 14.86 -16.49 17.79
CA VAL A 91 15.53 -15.17 17.76
C VAL A 91 15.01 -14.33 16.59
N ALA A 92 14.89 -14.91 15.41
CA ALA A 92 14.30 -14.23 14.26
C ALA A 92 12.86 -13.77 14.54
N ALA A 93 12.04 -14.65 15.12
CA ALA A 93 10.65 -14.36 15.50
C ALA A 93 10.53 -13.23 16.51
N LEU A 94 11.38 -13.21 17.54
CA LEU A 94 11.40 -12.14 18.55
C LEU A 94 11.80 -10.79 17.93
N MET A 95 12.76 -10.78 17.02
CA MET A 95 13.14 -9.56 16.29
C MET A 95 11.98 -9.05 15.43
N ILE A 96 11.25 -9.96 14.74
CA ILE A 96 10.05 -9.61 13.98
C ILE A 96 8.96 -9.07 14.92
N ALA A 97 8.76 -9.69 16.09
CA ALA A 97 7.78 -9.22 17.09
C ALA A 97 8.10 -7.82 17.63
N VAL A 98 9.37 -7.46 17.76
CA VAL A 98 9.83 -6.15 18.23
C VAL A 98 9.74 -5.08 17.13
N THR A 99 9.88 -5.47 15.87
CA THR A 99 9.95 -4.54 14.72
C THR A 99 8.81 -3.51 14.71
N PRO A 100 7.52 -3.85 14.88
CA PRO A 100 6.44 -2.84 14.84
C PRO A 100 6.58 -1.75 15.91
N PHE A 101 7.18 -2.06 17.06
CA PHE A 101 7.33 -1.12 18.17
C PHE A 101 8.53 -0.18 18.00
N VAL A 102 9.59 -0.64 17.30
CA VAL A 102 10.80 0.16 17.07
C VAL A 102 10.83 0.81 15.68
N ALA A 103 9.94 0.39 14.78
CA ALA A 103 9.93 0.89 13.41
C ALA A 103 9.72 2.40 13.32
N ARG A 104 8.73 2.94 14.03
CA ARG A 104 8.38 4.35 13.98
C ARG A 104 9.57 5.29 14.26
N PRO A 105 10.31 5.21 15.39
CA PRO A 105 11.44 6.09 15.63
C PRO A 105 12.56 5.93 14.59
N ILE A 106 12.76 4.72 14.05
CA ILE A 106 13.76 4.47 13.00
C ILE A 106 13.32 5.13 11.68
N LEU A 107 12.04 4.98 11.31
CA LEU A 107 11.47 5.54 10.09
C LEU A 107 11.44 7.08 10.14
N ASP A 108 11.01 7.66 11.25
CA ASP A 108 11.03 9.11 11.48
C ASP A 108 12.45 9.69 11.38
N LEU A 109 13.44 8.97 11.91
CA LEU A 109 14.86 9.37 11.83
C LEU A 109 15.37 9.35 10.38
N THR A 110 15.03 8.30 9.63
CA THR A 110 15.47 8.17 8.22
C THR A 110 14.83 9.22 7.32
N VAL A 111 13.57 9.58 7.54
CA VAL A 111 12.91 10.66 6.78
C VAL A 111 13.56 12.01 7.10
N ARG A 112 13.67 12.39 8.38
CA ARG A 112 14.27 13.68 8.78
C ARG A 112 15.72 13.85 8.33
N GLY A 113 16.50 12.76 8.31
CA GLY A 113 17.89 12.79 7.89
C GLY A 113 18.09 12.98 6.39
N LEU A 114 17.03 12.78 5.59
CA LEU A 114 17.11 12.73 4.12
C LEU A 114 16.19 13.73 3.40
N ASP A 115 15.40 14.53 4.14
CA ASP A 115 14.53 15.56 3.56
C ASP A 115 15.27 16.60 2.70
N ALA A 116 16.58 16.74 2.90
CA ALA A 116 17.44 17.64 2.12
C ALA A 116 17.99 17.02 0.81
N VAL A 117 17.68 15.76 0.53
CA VAL A 117 18.26 15.03 -0.62
C VAL A 117 17.15 14.65 -1.59
N SER A 118 17.27 15.04 -2.86
CA SER A 118 16.29 14.72 -3.93
C SER A 118 16.04 13.22 -4.16
N VAL A 119 16.85 12.34 -3.55
CA VAL A 119 16.75 10.87 -3.61
C VAL A 119 16.28 10.27 -2.26
N GLY A 120 15.74 11.11 -1.38
CA GLY A 120 15.43 10.76 0.02
C GLY A 120 14.59 9.51 0.21
N ALA A 121 13.54 9.33 -0.58
CA ALA A 121 12.66 8.15 -0.46
C ALA A 121 13.39 6.83 -0.79
N VAL A 122 14.27 6.83 -1.79
CA VAL A 122 15.03 5.64 -2.21
C VAL A 122 16.08 5.27 -1.16
N VAL A 123 16.87 6.25 -0.75
CA VAL A 123 17.94 6.04 0.25
C VAL A 123 17.35 5.75 1.62
N GLY A 124 16.26 6.45 2.00
CA GLY A 124 15.55 6.23 3.25
C GLY A 124 14.95 4.84 3.36
N SER A 125 14.25 4.38 2.32
CA SER A 125 13.69 3.02 2.29
C SER A 125 14.78 1.94 2.36
N PHE A 126 15.93 2.17 1.71
CA PHE A 126 17.09 1.28 1.77
C PHE A 126 17.60 1.12 3.21
N PHE A 127 17.93 2.24 3.90
CA PHE A 127 18.45 2.19 5.26
C PHE A 127 17.40 1.70 6.28
N ALA A 128 16.13 2.06 6.11
CA ALA A 128 15.07 1.57 6.96
C ALA A 128 14.89 0.05 6.83
N ALA A 129 14.87 -0.48 5.60
CA ALA A 129 14.78 -1.91 5.36
C ALA A 129 16.02 -2.65 5.90
N LEU A 130 17.21 -2.05 5.75
CA LEU A 130 18.45 -2.60 6.30
C LEU A 130 18.39 -2.69 7.84
N ALA A 131 17.99 -1.61 8.51
CA ALA A 131 17.96 -1.56 9.97
C ALA A 131 16.92 -2.51 10.60
N LEU A 132 15.74 -2.63 9.98
CA LEU A 132 14.64 -3.39 10.54
C LEU A 132 14.65 -4.88 10.16
N PHE A 133 15.10 -5.23 8.96
CA PHE A 133 14.87 -6.56 8.39
C PHE A 133 16.13 -7.36 8.08
N ALA A 134 17.33 -6.74 8.04
CA ALA A 134 18.55 -7.46 7.66
C ALA A 134 18.80 -8.69 8.54
N VAL A 135 18.77 -8.53 9.85
CA VAL A 135 19.08 -9.62 10.79
C VAL A 135 17.97 -10.67 10.83
N PRO A 136 16.69 -10.32 11.09
CA PRO A 136 15.65 -11.34 11.21
C PRO A 136 15.44 -12.13 9.92
N VAL A 137 15.50 -11.51 8.74
CA VAL A 137 15.33 -12.21 7.46
C VAL A 137 16.55 -13.10 7.15
N THR A 138 17.76 -12.66 7.48
CA THR A 138 18.98 -13.51 7.35
C THR A 138 18.86 -14.76 8.21
N LEU A 139 18.37 -14.63 9.45
CA LEU A 139 18.14 -15.77 10.32
C LEU A 139 17.07 -16.73 9.76
N LEU A 140 15.98 -16.23 9.22
CA LEU A 140 14.95 -17.03 8.56
C LEU A 140 15.49 -17.73 7.30
N GLY A 141 16.37 -17.09 6.55
CA GLY A 141 17.08 -17.71 5.43
C GLY A 141 17.85 -18.96 5.82
N ALA A 142 18.40 -19.02 7.04
CA ALA A 142 19.13 -20.18 7.51
C ALA A 142 18.26 -21.44 7.70
N VAL A 143 16.93 -21.32 7.77
CA VAL A 143 16.01 -22.43 8.10
C VAL A 143 16.10 -23.57 7.08
N SER A 144 15.99 -23.26 5.78
CA SER A 144 15.95 -24.30 4.74
C SER A 144 17.25 -25.11 4.65
N PRO A 145 18.45 -24.54 4.51
CA PRO A 145 19.68 -25.32 4.44
C PRO A 145 19.96 -26.07 5.74
N PHE A 146 19.60 -25.48 6.89
CA PHE A 146 19.75 -26.14 8.18
C PHE A 146 18.84 -27.37 8.30
N ALA A 147 17.57 -27.24 7.90
CA ALA A 147 16.60 -28.32 7.92
C ALA A 147 16.99 -29.46 6.97
N ILE A 148 17.51 -29.14 5.77
CA ILE A 148 18.04 -30.11 4.81
C ILE A 148 19.19 -30.90 5.47
N ARG A 149 20.14 -30.20 6.10
CA ARG A 149 21.28 -30.85 6.78
C ARG A 149 20.86 -31.80 7.91
N LEU A 150 19.82 -31.42 8.67
CA LEU A 150 19.26 -32.24 9.75
C LEU A 150 18.44 -33.44 9.24
N ALA A 151 17.79 -33.31 8.07
CA ALA A 151 16.96 -34.36 7.49
C ALA A 151 17.74 -35.36 6.65
N LEU A 152 18.98 -35.03 6.25
CA LEU A 152 19.81 -35.82 5.36
C LEU A 152 20.49 -36.96 6.16
N SER A 153 20.10 -38.19 5.91
CA SER A 153 20.71 -39.39 6.48
C SER A 153 21.66 -40.06 5.48
N ASP A 154 21.39 -39.99 4.19
CA ASP A 154 22.19 -40.55 3.11
C ASP A 154 22.34 -39.55 1.96
N VAL A 155 23.55 -39.47 1.39
CA VAL A 155 23.85 -38.60 0.25
C VAL A 155 23.02 -38.98 -0.99
N GLY A 156 22.70 -40.27 -1.14
CA GLY A 156 21.86 -40.76 -2.23
C GLY A 156 20.42 -40.23 -2.22
N GLU A 157 19.90 -39.77 -1.06
CA GLU A 157 18.57 -39.19 -0.92
C GLU A 157 18.58 -37.65 -0.95
N ALA A 158 19.75 -37.04 -1.13
CA ALA A 158 19.90 -35.57 -0.99
C ALA A 158 18.94 -34.78 -1.88
N GLY A 159 18.77 -35.19 -3.15
CA GLY A 159 17.85 -34.54 -4.08
C GLY A 159 16.39 -34.60 -3.63
N THR A 160 15.93 -35.75 -3.18
CA THR A 160 14.55 -35.98 -2.72
C THR A 160 14.26 -35.20 -1.43
N VAL A 161 15.16 -35.22 -0.47
CA VAL A 161 15.03 -34.52 0.81
C VAL A 161 15.02 -32.99 0.57
N ALA A 162 15.98 -32.49 -0.18
CA ALA A 162 16.06 -31.06 -0.51
C ALA A 162 14.82 -30.60 -1.30
N GLY A 163 14.43 -31.33 -2.36
CA GLY A 163 13.25 -31.01 -3.17
C GLY A 163 11.97 -30.93 -2.34
N ARG A 164 11.75 -31.92 -1.44
CA ARG A 164 10.58 -31.93 -0.55
C ARG A 164 10.57 -30.75 0.42
N LEU A 165 11.69 -30.40 1.04
CA LEU A 165 11.77 -29.29 1.99
C LEU A 165 11.64 -27.94 1.27
N TYR A 166 12.25 -27.78 0.09
CA TYR A 166 12.05 -26.57 -0.72
C TYR A 166 10.59 -26.41 -1.17
N ALA A 167 9.95 -27.49 -1.64
CA ALA A 167 8.54 -27.43 -2.01
C ALA A 167 7.67 -27.01 -0.80
N LEU A 168 7.94 -27.57 0.38
CA LEU A 168 7.20 -27.23 1.59
C LEU A 168 7.43 -25.77 2.03
N SER A 169 8.67 -25.27 1.95
CA SER A 169 9.00 -23.86 2.19
C SER A 169 8.25 -22.94 1.22
N THR A 170 8.24 -23.30 -0.08
CA THR A 170 7.55 -22.52 -1.10
C THR A 170 6.05 -22.47 -0.88
N VAL A 171 5.41 -23.60 -0.54
CA VAL A 171 3.98 -23.62 -0.18
C VAL A 171 3.72 -22.74 1.04
N GLY A 172 4.57 -22.83 2.07
CA GLY A 172 4.50 -21.91 3.21
C GLY A 172 4.59 -20.45 2.79
N SER A 173 5.55 -20.12 1.93
CA SER A 173 5.73 -18.75 1.38
C SER A 173 4.48 -18.25 0.64
N ILE A 174 3.88 -19.08 -0.21
CA ILE A 174 2.64 -18.76 -0.91
C ILE A 174 1.52 -18.46 0.09
N VAL A 175 1.33 -19.34 1.09
CA VAL A 175 0.32 -19.14 2.12
C VAL A 175 0.58 -17.84 2.91
N GLY A 176 1.83 -17.61 3.33
CA GLY A 176 2.22 -16.40 4.05
C GLY A 176 1.93 -15.12 3.25
N THR A 177 2.23 -15.12 1.95
CA THR A 177 1.98 -13.99 1.06
C THR A 177 0.49 -13.67 0.95
N PHE A 178 -0.32 -14.64 0.51
CA PHE A 178 -1.74 -14.40 0.26
C PHE A 178 -2.53 -14.16 1.55
N LEU A 179 -2.24 -14.91 2.62
CA LEU A 179 -2.88 -14.71 3.91
C LEU A 179 -2.59 -13.31 4.48
N SER A 180 -1.35 -12.85 4.37
CA SER A 180 -0.98 -11.52 4.86
C SER A 180 -1.58 -10.41 4.01
N ALA A 181 -1.45 -10.48 2.69
CA ALA A 181 -1.87 -9.40 1.80
C ALA A 181 -3.40 -9.25 1.73
N ILE A 182 -4.15 -10.37 1.71
CA ILE A 182 -5.58 -10.36 1.42
C ILE A 182 -6.43 -10.44 2.70
N VAL A 183 -5.92 -11.06 3.76
CA VAL A 183 -6.72 -11.36 4.95
C VAL A 183 -6.23 -10.61 6.17
N THR A 184 -4.99 -10.88 6.63
CA THR A 184 -4.62 -10.40 7.97
C THR A 184 -4.32 -8.91 8.00
N ILE A 185 -3.59 -8.35 7.04
CA ILE A 185 -3.33 -6.91 7.03
C ILE A 185 -4.63 -6.10 6.91
N PRO A 186 -5.56 -6.39 5.98
CA PRO A 186 -6.82 -5.65 5.91
C PRO A 186 -7.72 -5.81 7.14
N LEU A 187 -7.71 -6.96 7.82
CA LEU A 187 -8.60 -7.22 8.96
C LEU A 187 -8.02 -6.78 10.30
N ILE A 188 -6.72 -6.96 10.53
CA ILE A 188 -6.08 -6.73 11.84
C ILE A 188 -4.88 -5.80 11.80
N GLY A 189 -4.50 -5.31 10.61
CA GLY A 189 -3.39 -4.38 10.38
C GLY A 189 -2.01 -5.04 10.32
N THR A 190 -1.03 -4.28 9.84
CA THR A 190 0.35 -4.74 9.62
C THR A 190 1.01 -5.17 10.93
N GLN A 191 0.87 -4.40 12.02
CA GLN A 191 1.48 -4.70 13.30
C GLN A 191 1.04 -6.07 13.85
N ARG A 192 -0.27 -6.33 13.90
CA ARG A 192 -0.80 -7.62 14.39
C ARG A 192 -0.46 -8.78 13.47
N THR A 193 -0.38 -8.54 12.17
CA THR A 193 0.08 -9.55 11.20
C THR A 193 1.51 -9.98 11.50
N MET A 194 2.43 -9.04 11.75
CA MET A 194 3.81 -9.34 12.14
C MET A 194 3.89 -10.10 13.47
N LEU A 195 3.11 -9.71 14.46
CA LEU A 195 3.03 -10.40 15.76
C LEU A 195 2.48 -11.82 15.61
N GLY A 196 1.47 -12.03 14.78
CA GLY A 196 0.91 -13.35 14.47
C GLY A 196 1.91 -14.26 13.78
N ALA A 197 2.63 -13.75 12.78
CA ALA A 197 3.72 -14.47 12.11
C ALA A 197 4.84 -14.82 13.09
N ALA A 198 5.23 -13.88 13.96
CA ALA A 198 6.23 -14.12 15.00
C ALA A 198 5.78 -15.21 16.00
N ALA A 199 4.51 -15.17 16.45
CA ALA A 199 3.98 -16.19 17.36
C ALA A 199 4.01 -17.60 16.74
N LEU A 200 3.65 -17.73 15.46
CA LEU A 200 3.75 -19.01 14.74
C LEU A 200 5.20 -19.49 14.60
N LEU A 201 6.13 -18.57 14.32
CA LEU A 201 7.56 -18.89 14.24
C LEU A 201 8.12 -19.32 15.60
N VAL A 202 7.76 -18.63 16.70
CA VAL A 202 8.16 -19.04 18.07
C VAL A 202 7.63 -20.43 18.37
N LEU A 203 6.36 -20.72 18.06
CA LEU A 203 5.79 -22.06 18.26
C LEU A 203 6.57 -23.12 17.47
N ALA A 204 6.88 -22.85 16.20
CA ALA A 204 7.65 -23.77 15.37
C ALA A 204 9.07 -24.01 15.91
N GLY A 205 9.78 -22.96 16.33
CA GLY A 205 11.09 -23.06 16.96
C GLY A 205 11.04 -23.83 18.30
N ALA A 206 10.01 -23.59 19.10
CA ALA A 206 9.79 -24.25 20.39
C ALA A 206 9.53 -25.76 20.24
N LEU A 207 8.99 -26.24 19.11
CA LEU A 207 8.87 -27.70 18.81
C LEU A 207 10.22 -28.41 18.75
N LEU A 208 11.30 -27.67 18.43
CA LEU A 208 12.67 -28.22 18.39
C LEU A 208 13.41 -28.12 19.74
N LEU A 209 13.06 -27.09 20.54
CA LEU A 209 13.70 -26.87 21.84
C LEU A 209 13.02 -27.67 22.96
N GLY A 210 11.70 -27.82 22.91
CA GLY A 210 10.90 -28.48 23.95
C GLY A 210 10.75 -27.63 25.23
N GLY A 211 10.03 -28.19 26.21
CA GLY A 211 9.92 -27.59 27.55
C GLY A 211 9.26 -26.22 27.61
N LEU A 212 9.77 -25.33 28.48
CA LEU A 212 9.20 -24.02 28.77
C LEU A 212 9.24 -23.02 27.61
N TRP A 213 9.98 -23.32 26.53
CA TRP A 213 10.04 -22.44 25.35
C TRP A 213 8.68 -22.22 24.68
N GLN A 214 7.74 -23.15 24.84
CA GLN A 214 6.36 -23.00 24.37
C GLN A 214 5.63 -21.86 25.08
N LEU A 215 5.98 -21.51 26.32
CA LEU A 215 5.40 -20.36 27.03
C LEU A 215 5.72 -19.04 26.35
N LEU A 216 6.86 -18.94 25.66
CA LEU A 216 7.22 -17.74 24.90
C LEU A 216 6.23 -17.48 23.76
N THR A 217 5.62 -18.51 23.18
CA THR A 217 4.53 -18.35 22.20
C THR A 217 3.34 -17.63 22.82
N VAL A 218 2.99 -17.97 24.07
CA VAL A 218 1.87 -17.30 24.77
C VAL A 218 2.21 -15.84 25.03
N VAL A 219 3.47 -15.54 25.40
CA VAL A 219 3.93 -14.15 25.61
C VAL A 219 3.83 -13.35 24.30
N VAL A 220 4.37 -13.88 23.18
CA VAL A 220 4.32 -13.19 21.89
C VAL A 220 2.88 -13.07 21.37
N ALA A 221 2.05 -14.11 21.53
CA ALA A 221 0.63 -14.06 21.19
C ALA A 221 -0.12 -13.04 22.07
N GLY A 222 0.27 -12.91 23.35
CA GLY A 222 -0.29 -11.89 24.24
C GLY A 222 -0.08 -10.46 23.76
N LEU A 223 0.99 -10.19 23.00
CA LEU A 223 1.23 -8.87 22.38
C LEU A 223 0.17 -8.50 21.35
N LEU A 224 -0.57 -9.48 20.80
CA LEU A 224 -1.71 -9.21 19.90
C LEU A 224 -2.84 -8.46 20.61
N LEU A 225 -2.92 -8.55 21.92
CA LEU A 225 -3.90 -7.82 22.74
C LEU A 225 -3.48 -6.38 23.02
N VAL A 226 -2.20 -6.04 22.80
CA VAL A 226 -1.72 -4.66 22.92
C VAL A 226 -2.35 -3.84 21.79
N PRO A 227 -2.96 -2.67 22.10
CA PRO A 227 -3.50 -1.79 21.08
C PRO A 227 -2.43 -1.49 20.02
N ALA A 228 -2.81 -1.60 18.75
CA ALA A 228 -1.93 -1.20 17.66
C ALA A 228 -1.63 0.30 17.83
N GLY A 229 -0.35 0.64 17.90
CA GLY A 229 0.09 2.03 17.86
C GLY A 229 -0.11 2.62 16.46
N THR A 230 -0.04 3.94 16.35
CA THR A 230 -0.04 4.60 15.04
C THR A 230 1.20 4.21 14.23
N ILE A 231 1.02 3.86 12.96
CA ILE A 231 2.14 3.58 12.04
C ILE A 231 2.89 4.88 11.78
N LYS A 232 2.17 5.93 11.38
CA LYS A 232 2.74 7.25 11.12
C LYS A 232 1.98 8.34 11.87
N ALA A 233 2.60 8.88 12.92
CA ALA A 233 1.98 9.98 13.65
C ALA A 233 2.02 11.28 12.84
N ALA A 234 0.93 12.03 12.92
CA ALA A 234 0.82 13.38 12.39
C ALA A 234 0.10 14.27 13.38
N PRO A 235 0.47 15.58 13.50
CA PRO A 235 -0.32 16.52 14.27
C PRO A 235 -1.76 16.57 13.74
N GLY A 236 -2.74 16.49 14.66
CA GLY A 236 -4.16 16.49 14.28
C GLY A 236 -4.68 15.17 13.68
N LEU A 237 -3.95 14.06 13.82
CA LEU A 237 -4.41 12.75 13.33
C LEU A 237 -5.69 12.33 14.05
N LEU A 238 -6.82 12.27 13.30
CA LEU A 238 -8.11 11.80 13.78
C LEU A 238 -8.35 10.32 13.53
N TYR A 239 -7.83 9.83 12.40
CA TYR A 239 -8.09 8.48 11.93
C TYR A 239 -6.91 7.94 11.15
N GLU A 240 -6.67 6.66 11.34
CA GLU A 240 -5.66 5.88 10.64
C GLU A 240 -6.20 4.48 10.38
N ALA A 241 -6.06 4.01 9.15
CA ALA A 241 -6.44 2.66 8.75
C ALA A 241 -5.54 2.10 7.66
N GLU A 242 -5.53 0.78 7.54
CA GLU A 242 -4.89 0.04 6.46
C GLU A 242 -5.95 -0.75 5.70
N SER A 243 -6.02 -0.55 4.39
CA SER A 243 -6.90 -1.32 3.52
C SER A 243 -6.10 -2.31 2.66
N THR A 244 -6.80 -3.09 1.85
CA THR A 244 -6.16 -3.91 0.80
C THR A 244 -5.37 -3.06 -0.20
N TYR A 245 -5.80 -1.82 -0.41
CA TYR A 245 -5.25 -0.93 -1.43
C TYR A 245 -4.14 -0.02 -0.90
N GLN A 246 -4.36 0.60 0.28
CA GLN A 246 -3.52 1.69 0.74
C GLN A 246 -3.61 1.94 2.25
N TYR A 247 -2.73 2.81 2.72
CA TYR A 247 -2.77 3.37 4.05
C TYR A 247 -3.54 4.69 4.01
N VAL A 248 -4.47 4.87 4.96
CA VAL A 248 -5.44 5.98 5.00
C VAL A 248 -5.24 6.78 6.27
N GLN A 249 -5.15 8.10 6.15
CA GLN A 249 -5.16 9.02 7.29
C GLN A 249 -6.18 10.15 7.09
N VAL A 250 -6.86 10.53 8.16
CA VAL A 250 -7.62 11.78 8.24
C VAL A 250 -6.96 12.68 9.27
N ILE A 251 -6.63 13.90 8.85
CA ILE A 251 -5.94 14.89 9.67
C ILE A 251 -6.81 16.13 9.80
N GLU A 252 -7.05 16.58 11.03
CA GLU A 252 -7.71 17.83 11.34
C GLU A 252 -6.69 18.94 11.58
N ARG A 253 -6.92 20.10 11.00
CA ARG A 253 -6.12 21.30 11.19
C ARG A 253 -6.71 22.16 12.30
N THR A 254 -5.96 23.17 12.69
CA THR A 254 -6.35 24.10 13.77
C THR A 254 -7.57 24.97 13.43
N ASP A 255 -7.90 25.12 12.14
CA ASP A 255 -9.09 25.79 11.64
C ASP A 255 -10.33 24.89 11.56
N GLY A 256 -10.23 23.63 12.02
CA GLY A 256 -11.29 22.64 11.98
C GLY A 256 -11.44 21.96 10.60
N SER A 257 -10.67 22.37 9.60
CA SER A 257 -10.67 21.68 8.31
C SER A 257 -10.05 20.28 8.45
N ARG A 258 -10.55 19.32 7.65
CA ARG A 258 -10.08 17.95 7.63
C ARG A 258 -9.58 17.56 6.24
N SER A 259 -8.50 16.84 6.20
CA SER A 259 -7.91 16.36 4.96
C SER A 259 -7.70 14.85 4.99
N LEU A 260 -8.07 14.18 3.90
CA LEU A 260 -7.76 12.79 3.62
C LEU A 260 -6.39 12.71 2.97
N LYS A 261 -5.52 11.90 3.53
CA LYS A 261 -4.20 11.60 2.97
C LYS A 261 -4.04 10.10 2.79
N LEU A 262 -3.39 9.71 1.72
CA LEU A 262 -3.17 8.31 1.36
C LEU A 262 -1.66 8.03 1.29
N ASN A 263 -1.27 6.82 1.66
CA ASN A 263 0.11 6.32 1.62
C ASN A 263 1.10 7.27 2.30
N GLU A 264 2.10 7.80 1.57
CA GLU A 264 3.14 8.70 2.12
C GLU A 264 2.60 10.05 2.59
N GLY A 265 1.36 10.38 2.23
CA GLY A 265 0.67 11.58 2.72
C GLY A 265 1.18 12.88 2.14
N VAL A 266 1.85 12.86 0.98
CA VAL A 266 2.35 14.06 0.28
C VAL A 266 1.17 14.83 -0.31
N ALA A 267 0.25 14.16 -1.02
CA ALA A 267 -0.95 14.79 -1.54
C ALA A 267 -2.15 14.65 -0.61
N VAL A 268 -3.06 15.59 -0.76
CA VAL A 268 -4.39 15.57 -0.17
C VAL A 268 -5.35 15.01 -1.22
N HIS A 269 -6.18 14.05 -0.83
CA HIS A 269 -7.13 13.38 -1.72
C HIS A 269 -8.58 13.79 -1.49
N SER A 270 -8.86 14.45 -0.39
CA SER A 270 -10.15 15.09 -0.08
C SER A 270 -9.97 16.14 1.00
N VAL A 271 -10.78 17.17 0.94
CA VAL A 271 -10.85 18.23 1.95
C VAL A 271 -12.30 18.42 2.38
N TRP A 272 -12.49 18.60 3.66
CA TRP A 272 -13.75 19.02 4.28
C TRP A 272 -13.49 20.23 5.15
N HIS A 273 -14.38 21.22 5.08
CA HIS A 273 -14.35 22.39 5.94
C HIS A 273 -15.75 22.59 6.55
N PRO A 274 -15.87 22.95 7.85
CA PRO A 274 -17.17 23.10 8.51
C PRO A 274 -18.03 24.22 7.90
N ASP A 275 -17.41 25.29 7.42
CA ASP A 275 -18.09 26.50 7.02
C ASP A 275 -18.10 26.72 5.48
N SER A 276 -17.53 25.79 4.69
CA SER A 276 -17.43 25.94 3.22
C SER A 276 -17.34 24.62 2.50
N VAL A 277 -17.97 24.54 1.34
CA VAL A 277 -17.74 23.44 0.38
C VAL A 277 -16.61 23.74 -0.59
N LEU A 278 -16.20 25.02 -0.68
CA LEU A 278 -15.08 25.44 -1.53
C LEU A 278 -13.76 25.16 -0.82
N THR A 279 -12.81 24.64 -1.59
CA THR A 279 -11.49 24.23 -1.11
C THR A 279 -10.40 25.27 -1.38
N GLY A 280 -10.65 26.20 -2.32
CA GLY A 280 -9.65 27.13 -2.83
C GLY A 280 -8.59 26.46 -3.74
N GLY A 281 -8.86 25.24 -4.19
CA GLY A 281 -7.95 24.43 -5.02
C GLY A 281 -8.60 23.90 -6.30
N GLU A 282 -7.98 22.86 -6.85
CA GLU A 282 -8.34 22.24 -8.13
C GLU A 282 -9.77 21.70 -8.17
N TRP A 283 -10.30 21.22 -7.03
CA TRP A 283 -11.66 20.68 -6.99
C TRP A 283 -12.76 21.71 -7.25
N ASP A 284 -12.51 22.99 -6.93
CA ASP A 284 -13.49 24.04 -7.15
C ASP A 284 -13.70 24.31 -8.66
N MET A 285 -12.69 23.97 -9.48
CA MET A 285 -12.78 24.15 -10.93
C MET A 285 -13.79 23.20 -11.60
N PHE A 286 -14.08 22.06 -10.99
CA PHE A 286 -15.14 21.17 -11.50
C PHE A 286 -16.53 21.78 -11.42
N LEU A 287 -16.74 22.74 -10.52
CA LEU A 287 -18.00 23.49 -10.39
C LEU A 287 -18.27 24.44 -11.57
N LEU A 288 -17.26 24.73 -12.39
CA LEU A 288 -17.38 25.53 -13.58
C LEU A 288 -17.84 24.75 -14.81
N VAL A 289 -17.91 23.42 -14.70
CA VAL A 289 -18.24 22.55 -15.83
C VAL A 289 -19.69 22.71 -16.30
N PRO A 290 -20.72 22.73 -15.42
CA PRO A 290 -22.09 22.91 -15.87
C PRO A 290 -22.30 24.14 -16.75
N PRO A 291 -21.81 25.35 -16.39
CA PRO A 291 -21.97 26.51 -17.25
C PRO A 291 -21.16 26.45 -18.55
N VAL A 292 -20.06 25.67 -18.61
CA VAL A 292 -19.23 25.51 -19.83
C VAL A 292 -19.91 24.62 -20.86
N LEU A 293 -20.74 23.67 -20.44
CA LEU A 293 -21.41 22.74 -21.34
C LEU A 293 -22.62 23.32 -22.08
N ASP A 294 -23.09 24.55 -21.73
CA ASP A 294 -24.24 25.23 -22.32
C ASP A 294 -25.52 24.31 -22.35
N ARG A 295 -25.66 23.46 -21.36
CA ARG A 295 -26.80 22.54 -21.19
C ARG A 295 -26.94 22.16 -19.71
N PRO A 296 -28.14 21.78 -19.27
CA PRO A 296 -28.32 21.23 -17.92
C PRO A 296 -27.44 19.98 -17.70
N VAL A 297 -26.81 19.91 -16.54
CA VAL A 297 -26.16 18.71 -16.02
C VAL A 297 -27.11 18.06 -15.04
N GLU A 298 -27.59 16.87 -15.37
CA GLU A 298 -28.54 16.12 -14.55
C GLU A 298 -27.84 14.95 -13.84
N ARG A 299 -26.83 14.33 -14.51
CA ARG A 299 -26.13 13.17 -13.99
C ARG A 299 -24.62 13.28 -14.20
N MET A 300 -23.90 13.08 -13.12
CA MET A 300 -22.42 13.12 -13.10
C MET A 300 -21.85 11.81 -12.53
N LEU A 301 -20.74 11.34 -13.12
CA LEU A 301 -19.91 10.28 -12.59
C LEU A 301 -18.60 10.86 -12.08
N VAL A 302 -18.17 10.47 -10.88
CA VAL A 302 -16.84 10.77 -10.33
C VAL A 302 -16.10 9.47 -10.13
N ILE A 303 -15.07 9.22 -10.93
CA ILE A 303 -14.13 8.09 -10.79
C ILE A 303 -12.96 8.54 -9.92
N GLY A 304 -12.79 7.91 -8.76
CA GLY A 304 -11.91 8.37 -7.69
C GLY A 304 -12.62 9.37 -6.77
N ASN A 305 -13.79 8.99 -6.27
CA ASN A 305 -14.61 9.88 -5.43
C ASN A 305 -13.95 10.22 -4.08
N ALA A 306 -13.00 9.41 -3.64
CA ALA A 306 -12.28 9.54 -2.39
C ALA A 306 -13.21 9.85 -1.19
N GLY A 307 -12.95 10.93 -0.42
CA GLY A 307 -13.81 11.38 0.68
C GLY A 307 -15.00 12.25 0.26
N GLY A 308 -15.25 12.44 -1.05
CA GLY A 308 -16.46 13.09 -1.56
C GLY A 308 -16.39 14.60 -1.69
N THR A 309 -15.22 15.21 -1.78
CA THR A 309 -15.07 16.69 -1.88
C THR A 309 -15.87 17.28 -3.05
N ILE A 310 -15.72 16.72 -4.26
CA ILE A 310 -16.45 17.17 -5.45
C ILE A 310 -17.96 16.95 -5.28
N ALA A 311 -18.34 15.74 -4.84
CA ALA A 311 -19.75 15.38 -4.68
C ALA A 311 -20.47 16.25 -3.64
N ARG A 312 -19.79 16.60 -2.53
CA ARG A 312 -20.33 17.49 -1.51
C ARG A 312 -20.56 18.90 -2.06
N ALA A 313 -19.59 19.45 -2.80
CA ALA A 313 -19.72 20.76 -3.41
C ALA A 313 -20.86 20.83 -4.45
N PHE A 314 -21.01 19.78 -5.26
CA PHE A 314 -22.15 19.65 -6.19
C PHE A 314 -23.49 19.55 -5.45
N GLY A 315 -23.56 18.81 -4.35
CA GLY A 315 -24.78 18.72 -3.54
C GLY A 315 -25.28 20.07 -3.01
N GLU A 316 -24.36 20.98 -2.69
CA GLU A 316 -24.73 22.32 -2.22
C GLU A 316 -25.04 23.31 -3.36
N LEU A 317 -24.19 23.32 -4.40
CA LEU A 317 -24.27 24.36 -5.45
C LEU A 317 -25.13 23.92 -6.65
N TYR A 318 -25.30 22.65 -6.87
CA TYR A 318 -26.08 22.03 -7.95
C TYR A 318 -26.97 20.92 -7.41
N PRO A 319 -27.93 21.21 -6.51
CA PRO A 319 -28.69 20.20 -5.76
C PRO A 319 -29.62 19.32 -6.62
N SER A 320 -29.78 19.61 -7.90
CA SER A 320 -30.51 18.80 -8.86
C SER A 320 -29.67 17.72 -9.55
N VAL A 321 -28.33 17.77 -9.40
CA VAL A 321 -27.43 16.84 -10.07
C VAL A 321 -27.34 15.54 -9.28
N GLU A 322 -27.65 14.42 -9.93
CA GLU A 322 -27.38 13.07 -9.40
C GLU A 322 -25.90 12.76 -9.60
N VAL A 323 -25.23 12.29 -8.55
CA VAL A 323 -23.79 11.98 -8.56
C VAL A 323 -23.57 10.51 -8.27
N ASP A 324 -22.93 9.80 -9.18
CA ASP A 324 -22.39 8.47 -8.96
C ASP A 324 -20.91 8.62 -8.58
N GLY A 325 -20.58 8.37 -7.31
CA GLY A 325 -19.20 8.43 -6.80
C GLY A 325 -18.59 7.03 -6.72
N VAL A 326 -17.68 6.71 -7.64
CA VAL A 326 -17.00 5.42 -7.70
C VAL A 326 -15.65 5.51 -7.01
N GLU A 327 -15.46 4.68 -5.98
CA GLU A 327 -14.21 4.58 -5.22
C GLU A 327 -13.84 3.10 -5.08
N ILE A 328 -12.58 2.78 -5.37
CA ILE A 328 -12.09 1.40 -5.32
C ILE A 328 -11.91 0.90 -3.89
N ASP A 329 -11.60 1.80 -2.97
CA ASP A 329 -11.26 1.48 -1.59
C ASP A 329 -12.44 1.76 -0.64
N PRO A 330 -13.10 0.72 -0.11
CA PRO A 330 -14.20 0.90 0.84
C PRO A 330 -13.77 1.63 2.12
N GLU A 331 -12.50 1.50 2.53
CA GLU A 331 -11.97 2.16 3.73
C GLU A 331 -11.85 3.67 3.54
N VAL A 332 -11.51 4.11 2.32
CA VAL A 332 -11.51 5.54 1.94
C VAL A 332 -12.93 6.11 2.01
N SER A 333 -13.90 5.39 1.47
CA SER A 333 -15.31 5.79 1.54
C SER A 333 -15.82 5.83 2.99
N GLU A 334 -15.40 4.90 3.85
CA GLU A 334 -15.77 4.89 5.27
C GLU A 334 -15.15 6.08 6.01
N ALA A 335 -13.88 6.39 5.76
CA ALA A 335 -13.24 7.60 6.28
C ALA A 335 -13.97 8.87 5.82
N GLY A 336 -14.41 8.90 4.57
CA GLY A 336 -15.24 9.97 4.01
C GLY A 336 -16.56 10.16 4.77
N ARG A 337 -17.29 9.08 5.03
CA ARG A 337 -18.57 9.12 5.78
C ARG A 337 -18.38 9.61 7.22
N ARG A 338 -17.34 9.15 7.87
CA ARG A 338 -17.12 9.44 9.30
C ARG A 338 -16.57 10.84 9.55
N PHE A 339 -15.77 11.36 8.65
CA PHE A 339 -14.95 12.56 8.94
C PHE A 339 -15.05 13.68 7.91
N LEU A 340 -15.51 13.42 6.68
CA LEU A 340 -15.40 14.36 5.56
C LEU A 340 -16.76 14.71 4.93
N GLY A 341 -17.86 14.34 5.58
CA GLY A 341 -19.21 14.71 5.12
C GLY A 341 -19.65 14.01 3.83
N LEU A 342 -19.11 12.82 3.52
CA LEU A 342 -19.45 12.07 2.29
C LEU A 342 -20.96 11.81 2.14
N GLY A 343 -21.71 11.74 3.24
CA GLY A 343 -23.16 11.55 3.25
C GLY A 343 -23.99 12.84 3.21
N GLU A 344 -23.38 14.02 3.15
CA GLU A 344 -24.09 15.31 3.17
C GLU A 344 -24.85 15.60 1.88
N ASN A 345 -24.41 15.09 0.74
CA ASN A 345 -25.13 15.17 -0.52
C ASN A 345 -26.16 14.04 -0.63
N PRO A 346 -27.48 14.33 -0.57
CA PRO A 346 -28.52 13.30 -0.67
C PRO A 346 -28.62 12.63 -2.05
N ASN A 347 -28.08 13.28 -3.09
CA ASN A 347 -28.09 12.79 -4.46
C ASN A 347 -26.81 12.03 -4.83
N LEU A 348 -25.91 11.77 -3.85
CA LEU A 348 -24.73 10.99 -4.06
C LEU A 348 -24.99 9.49 -3.84
N ARG A 349 -24.73 8.70 -4.86
CA ARG A 349 -24.64 7.25 -4.76
C ARG A 349 -23.18 6.82 -4.69
N VAL A 350 -22.73 6.34 -3.55
CA VAL A 350 -21.36 5.83 -3.36
C VAL A 350 -21.27 4.38 -3.82
N ILE A 351 -20.35 4.10 -4.75
CA ILE A 351 -20.20 2.80 -5.39
C ILE A 351 -18.75 2.32 -5.15
N THR A 352 -18.62 1.18 -4.47
CA THR A 352 -17.30 0.55 -4.30
C THR A 352 -17.00 -0.33 -5.50
N ALA A 353 -16.17 0.17 -6.42
CA ALA A 353 -15.77 -0.54 -7.64
C ALA A 353 -14.50 0.08 -8.25
N ASP A 354 -13.82 -0.69 -9.11
CA ASP A 354 -12.84 -0.12 -10.03
C ASP A 354 -13.57 0.68 -11.13
N GLY A 355 -13.13 1.92 -11.36
CA GLY A 355 -13.82 2.87 -12.24
C GLY A 355 -13.95 2.42 -13.69
N ARG A 356 -12.93 1.72 -14.26
CA ARG A 356 -13.00 1.27 -15.65
C ARG A 356 -13.96 0.09 -15.84
N PRO A 357 -13.91 -0.99 -15.06
CA PRO A 357 -14.93 -2.03 -15.09
C PRO A 357 -16.33 -1.51 -14.81
N TYR A 358 -16.49 -0.60 -13.85
CA TYR A 358 -17.79 0.03 -13.59
C TYR A 358 -18.32 0.72 -14.85
N LEU A 359 -17.51 1.55 -15.51
CA LEU A 359 -17.88 2.27 -16.72
C LEU A 359 -18.20 1.33 -17.90
N GLN A 360 -17.57 0.16 -17.95
CA GLN A 360 -17.86 -0.88 -18.96
C GLN A 360 -19.24 -1.53 -18.74
N LEU A 361 -19.60 -1.77 -17.48
CA LEU A 361 -20.76 -2.57 -17.09
C LEU A 361 -22.03 -1.74 -16.88
N THR A 362 -21.90 -0.44 -16.61
CA THR A 362 -23.05 0.44 -16.41
C THR A 362 -23.80 0.69 -17.72
N ASP A 363 -25.13 0.73 -17.65
CA ASP A 363 -25.99 1.17 -18.75
C ASP A 363 -26.31 2.67 -18.69
N GLU A 364 -25.87 3.35 -17.62
CA GLU A 364 -26.09 4.77 -17.40
C GLU A 364 -25.29 5.63 -18.36
N ARG A 365 -25.86 6.81 -18.68
CA ARG A 365 -25.19 7.85 -19.43
C ARG A 365 -25.06 9.11 -18.57
N TYR A 366 -23.93 9.75 -18.70
CA TYR A 366 -23.55 10.89 -17.87
C TYR A 366 -23.37 12.15 -18.70
N ASP A 367 -23.79 13.28 -18.16
CA ASP A 367 -23.51 14.58 -18.75
C ASP A 367 -22.06 14.97 -18.52
N VAL A 368 -21.52 14.57 -17.35
CA VAL A 368 -20.14 14.80 -16.95
C VAL A 368 -19.54 13.55 -16.37
N ILE A 369 -18.35 13.18 -16.84
CA ILE A 369 -17.53 12.13 -16.22
C ILE A 369 -16.25 12.81 -15.72
N VAL A 370 -16.06 12.82 -14.40
CA VAL A 370 -14.83 13.30 -13.75
C VAL A 370 -13.92 12.11 -13.46
N VAL A 371 -12.64 12.25 -13.81
CA VAL A 371 -11.60 11.27 -13.49
C VAL A 371 -10.59 11.97 -12.57
N ASP A 372 -10.67 11.67 -11.28
CA ASP A 372 -9.78 12.18 -10.22
C ASP A 372 -9.19 11.02 -9.41
N ALA A 373 -8.86 9.93 -10.11
CA ALA A 373 -8.32 8.71 -9.51
C ALA A 373 -6.79 8.71 -9.57
N TYR A 374 -6.18 8.72 -8.40
CA TYR A 374 -4.72 8.72 -8.25
C TYR A 374 -4.23 7.52 -7.46
N ARG A 375 -3.11 6.96 -7.94
CA ARG A 375 -2.22 6.12 -7.15
C ARG A 375 -0.86 6.80 -7.14
N GLN A 376 -0.68 7.72 -6.22
CA GLN A 376 0.50 8.59 -6.22
C GLN A 376 1.81 7.84 -6.49
N PRO A 377 2.67 8.45 -7.30
CA PRO A 377 2.53 9.76 -7.98
C PRO A 377 1.84 9.68 -9.35
N TYR A 378 1.16 8.57 -9.67
CA TYR A 378 0.66 8.26 -11.01
C TYR A 378 -0.86 8.24 -11.07
N ILE A 379 -1.40 8.68 -12.23
CA ILE A 379 -2.74 8.29 -12.67
C ILE A 379 -2.65 6.81 -13.06
N PRO A 380 -3.57 5.92 -12.63
CA PRO A 380 -3.57 4.54 -13.07
C PRO A 380 -3.57 4.46 -14.60
N PHE A 381 -2.57 3.82 -15.18
CA PHE A 381 -2.33 3.85 -16.63
C PHE A 381 -3.54 3.41 -17.45
N TYR A 382 -4.34 2.47 -16.93
CA TYR A 382 -5.54 1.97 -17.60
C TYR A 382 -6.71 2.96 -17.62
N LEU A 383 -6.64 4.07 -16.85
CA LEU A 383 -7.55 5.21 -16.88
C LEU A 383 -7.02 6.37 -17.74
N ALA A 384 -5.89 6.18 -18.41
CA ALA A 384 -5.20 7.19 -19.21
C ALA A 384 -4.95 6.72 -20.66
N THR A 385 -5.60 5.64 -21.09
CA THR A 385 -5.46 5.10 -22.45
C THR A 385 -6.53 5.65 -23.39
N LYS A 386 -6.26 5.59 -24.70
CA LYS A 386 -7.24 5.95 -25.74
C LYS A 386 -8.55 5.17 -25.57
N GLU A 387 -8.44 3.87 -25.34
CA GLU A 387 -9.60 2.97 -25.19
C GLU A 387 -10.44 3.32 -23.96
N PHE A 388 -9.82 3.84 -22.89
CA PHE A 388 -10.55 4.35 -21.74
C PHE A 388 -11.32 5.63 -22.10
N PHE A 389 -10.69 6.55 -22.81
CA PHE A 389 -11.37 7.78 -23.24
C PHE A 389 -12.48 7.51 -24.27
N GLU A 390 -12.31 6.54 -25.15
CA GLU A 390 -13.37 6.07 -26.05
C GLU A 390 -14.54 5.47 -25.27
N LEU A 391 -14.26 4.60 -24.29
CA LEU A 391 -15.26 4.03 -23.42
C LEU A 391 -16.03 5.13 -22.64
N ALA A 392 -15.29 6.09 -22.08
CA ALA A 392 -15.90 7.20 -21.36
C ALA A 392 -16.78 8.06 -22.28
N ARG A 393 -16.31 8.38 -23.50
CA ARG A 393 -17.11 9.06 -24.52
C ARG A 393 -18.40 8.33 -24.84
N ASP A 394 -18.35 7.01 -24.98
CA ASP A 394 -19.51 6.18 -25.35
C ASP A 394 -20.54 6.11 -24.20
N ARG A 395 -20.17 6.47 -22.99
CA ARG A 395 -21.04 6.63 -21.80
C ARG A 395 -21.51 8.06 -21.55
N LEU A 396 -21.09 9.01 -22.38
CA LEU A 396 -21.65 10.37 -22.30
C LEU A 396 -23.06 10.46 -22.88
N ALA A 397 -23.85 11.32 -22.30
CA ALA A 397 -25.04 11.87 -22.93
C ALA A 397 -24.62 12.80 -24.08
N PRO A 398 -25.49 13.03 -25.08
CA PRO A 398 -25.19 13.95 -26.19
C PRO A 398 -24.76 15.33 -25.67
N GLY A 399 -23.60 15.81 -26.10
CA GLY A 399 -23.03 17.11 -25.65
C GLY A 399 -22.34 17.06 -24.29
N GLY A 400 -22.16 15.86 -23.71
CA GLY A 400 -21.44 15.70 -22.45
C GLY A 400 -19.92 15.79 -22.59
N ALA A 401 -19.22 15.79 -21.43
CA ALA A 401 -17.77 15.91 -21.35
C ALA A 401 -17.13 14.95 -20.35
N VAL A 402 -15.90 14.57 -20.64
CA VAL A 402 -14.99 13.87 -19.72
C VAL A 402 -13.93 14.85 -19.25
N ILE A 403 -13.69 14.91 -17.94
CA ILE A 403 -12.69 15.82 -17.35
C ILE A 403 -11.75 14.97 -16.51
N ILE A 404 -10.45 15.17 -16.71
CA ILE A 404 -9.41 14.52 -15.90
C ILE A 404 -8.56 15.58 -15.20
N ASN A 405 -8.36 15.40 -13.91
CA ASN A 405 -7.35 16.14 -13.15
C ASN A 405 -5.98 15.54 -13.43
N VAL A 406 -5.01 16.37 -13.83
CA VAL A 406 -3.65 15.94 -14.16
C VAL A 406 -2.68 16.65 -13.22
N GLY A 407 -2.24 15.90 -12.19
CA GLY A 407 -1.14 16.34 -11.33
C GLY A 407 0.20 16.13 -12.03
N HIS A 408 1.07 17.13 -11.96
CA HIS A 408 2.40 17.11 -12.57
C HIS A 408 3.42 17.87 -11.71
N PRO A 409 4.73 17.57 -11.82
CA PRO A 409 5.75 18.39 -11.18
C PRO A 409 5.73 19.83 -11.73
N GLU A 410 6.03 20.79 -10.86
CA GLU A 410 6.19 22.19 -11.25
C GLU A 410 7.14 22.35 -12.44
N GLY A 411 6.73 23.11 -13.46
CA GLY A 411 7.50 23.35 -14.68
C GLY A 411 7.55 22.18 -15.67
N SER A 412 6.78 21.10 -15.46
CA SER A 412 6.73 19.94 -16.36
C SER A 412 5.33 19.73 -16.95
N GLU A 413 5.14 20.11 -18.19
CA GLU A 413 3.89 19.90 -18.94
C GLU A 413 3.81 18.54 -19.67
N ARG A 414 4.78 17.66 -19.47
CA ARG A 414 4.96 16.46 -20.29
C ARG A 414 3.79 15.47 -20.16
N LEU A 415 3.30 15.26 -18.96
CA LEU A 415 2.19 14.33 -18.72
C LEU A 415 0.89 14.87 -19.32
N GLU A 416 0.58 16.14 -19.10
CA GLU A 416 -0.63 16.76 -19.64
C GLU A 416 -0.63 16.82 -21.18
N GLN A 417 0.53 17.04 -21.81
CA GLN A 417 0.65 17.00 -23.29
C GLN A 417 0.35 15.59 -23.82
N VAL A 418 0.88 14.53 -23.18
CA VAL A 418 0.62 13.15 -23.55
C VAL A 418 -0.87 12.81 -23.37
N LEU A 419 -1.45 13.17 -22.24
CA LEU A 419 -2.87 12.91 -21.96
C LEU A 419 -3.79 13.71 -22.87
N SER A 420 -3.47 14.97 -23.16
CA SER A 420 -4.21 15.82 -24.10
C SER A 420 -4.22 15.21 -25.50
N ALA A 421 -3.06 14.73 -25.99
CA ALA A 421 -2.97 14.04 -27.27
C ALA A 421 -3.76 12.72 -27.30
N THR A 422 -3.70 11.95 -26.18
CA THR A 422 -4.46 10.69 -26.05
C THR A 422 -5.97 10.96 -26.03
N MET A 423 -6.41 11.97 -25.29
CA MET A 423 -7.81 12.38 -25.23
C MET A 423 -8.28 12.92 -26.58
N GLY A 424 -7.44 13.67 -27.31
CA GLY A 424 -7.72 14.17 -28.66
C GLY A 424 -7.91 13.09 -29.73
N ALA A 425 -7.41 11.86 -29.47
CA ALA A 425 -7.69 10.71 -30.33
C ALA A 425 -9.12 10.15 -30.14
N ALA A 426 -9.80 10.50 -29.05
CA ALA A 426 -11.15 10.03 -28.72
C ALA A 426 -12.21 11.14 -28.80
N PHE A 427 -11.85 12.41 -28.61
CA PHE A 427 -12.75 13.55 -28.58
C PHE A 427 -12.44 14.56 -29.65
N PRO A 428 -13.46 15.17 -30.31
CA PRO A 428 -13.27 16.23 -31.31
C PRO A 428 -12.80 17.56 -30.72
N HIS A 429 -13.12 17.82 -29.45
CA HIS A 429 -12.74 19.03 -28.73
C HIS A 429 -12.00 18.65 -27.46
N VAL A 430 -10.80 19.20 -27.25
CA VAL A 430 -10.03 19.05 -26.02
C VAL A 430 -9.60 20.44 -25.57
N THR A 431 -9.94 20.79 -24.34
CA THR A 431 -9.45 22.00 -23.67
C THR A 431 -8.47 21.65 -22.57
N ARG A 432 -7.60 22.59 -22.23
CA ARG A 432 -6.56 22.47 -21.23
C ARG A 432 -6.55 23.73 -20.40
N ASP A 433 -6.79 23.59 -19.10
CA ASP A 433 -6.86 24.68 -18.14
C ASP A 433 -5.89 24.41 -16.98
N ALA A 434 -4.80 25.17 -16.92
CA ALA A 434 -3.86 25.12 -15.79
C ALA A 434 -4.53 25.76 -14.57
N VAL A 435 -4.72 24.99 -13.51
CA VAL A 435 -5.39 25.42 -12.28
C VAL A 435 -4.37 25.93 -11.27
N THR A 436 -3.28 25.17 -11.10
CA THR A 436 -2.15 25.52 -10.25
C THR A 436 -0.85 25.21 -11.00
N ASP A 437 0.29 25.52 -10.40
CA ASP A 437 1.60 25.19 -10.96
C ASP A 437 1.87 23.67 -11.05
N THR A 438 1.01 22.85 -10.43
CA THR A 438 1.15 21.39 -10.33
C THR A 438 -0.10 20.61 -10.77
N ASN A 439 -1.20 21.30 -11.13
CA ASN A 439 -2.44 20.66 -11.56
C ASN A 439 -3.03 21.33 -12.79
N THR A 440 -3.39 20.54 -13.78
CA THR A 440 -4.08 20.95 -15.01
C THR A 440 -5.33 20.11 -15.19
N LEU A 441 -6.46 20.73 -15.52
CA LEU A 441 -7.66 20.04 -15.95
C LEU A 441 -7.66 19.88 -17.47
N LEU A 442 -7.87 18.66 -17.94
CA LEU A 442 -8.11 18.37 -19.35
C LEU A 442 -9.58 17.98 -19.51
N MET A 443 -10.29 18.65 -20.43
CA MET A 443 -11.67 18.33 -20.74
C MET A 443 -11.80 17.91 -22.21
N GLY A 444 -12.29 16.69 -22.44
CA GLY A 444 -12.69 16.19 -23.74
C GLY A 444 -14.20 16.25 -23.89
N SER A 445 -14.73 16.90 -24.92
CA SER A 445 -16.16 17.04 -25.15
C SER A 445 -16.57 16.64 -26.57
N THR A 446 -17.85 16.20 -26.70
CA THR A 446 -18.44 15.82 -27.99
C THR A 446 -19.01 17.01 -28.75
N ALA A 447 -19.26 18.13 -28.07
CA ALA A 447 -19.66 19.43 -28.65
C ALA A 447 -18.63 20.49 -28.27
N ALA A 448 -18.55 21.55 -29.04
CA ALA A 448 -17.68 22.67 -28.71
C ALA A 448 -18.13 23.34 -27.40
N PRO A 449 -17.25 23.46 -26.41
CA PRO A 449 -17.61 24.08 -25.14
C PRO A 449 -17.82 25.58 -25.32
N SER A 450 -18.73 26.13 -24.53
CA SER A 450 -18.96 27.58 -24.50
C SER A 450 -17.77 28.32 -23.90
N ARG A 451 -17.41 29.47 -24.46
CA ARG A 451 -16.39 30.34 -23.88
C ARG A 451 -16.99 31.12 -22.71
N ILE A 452 -16.54 30.82 -21.50
CA ILE A 452 -16.86 31.62 -20.33
C ILE A 452 -15.71 32.60 -20.12
N THR A 453 -16.03 33.90 -20.13
CA THR A 453 -15.06 34.94 -19.78
C THR A 453 -15.25 35.26 -18.30
N PHE A 454 -14.31 34.84 -17.45
CA PHE A 454 -14.29 35.25 -16.05
C PHE A 454 -13.72 36.65 -15.93
N THR A 455 -14.47 37.55 -15.36
CA THR A 455 -13.97 38.89 -14.99
C THR A 455 -13.50 38.82 -13.55
N CYS A 456 -12.20 38.68 -13.34
CA CYS A 456 -11.61 38.73 -12.01
C CYS A 456 -11.81 40.12 -11.41
N LEU A 457 -12.51 40.20 -10.29
CA LEU A 457 -12.63 41.47 -9.54
C LEU A 457 -11.31 41.69 -8.78
N PRO A 458 -10.65 42.84 -8.98
CA PRO A 458 -9.43 43.16 -8.26
C PRO A 458 -9.75 43.39 -6.77
N LYS A 459 -9.46 42.42 -5.91
CA LYS A 459 -9.34 42.70 -4.48
C LYS A 459 -7.90 43.09 -4.18
N ALA A 460 -7.76 44.27 -3.54
CA ALA A 460 -6.54 44.93 -3.10
C ALA A 460 -5.27 44.03 -3.10
N GLY A 461 -4.47 44.10 -4.17
CA GLY A 461 -3.11 43.59 -4.22
C GLY A 461 -2.90 42.10 -4.57
N LYS A 462 -3.96 41.30 -4.78
CA LYS A 462 -3.85 39.91 -5.29
C LYS A 462 -4.94 39.68 -6.35
N LYS A 463 -4.54 39.14 -7.52
CA LYS A 463 -5.50 38.60 -8.49
C LYS A 463 -6.04 37.27 -7.89
N THR A 464 -7.22 37.34 -7.32
CA THR A 464 -8.04 36.16 -6.97
C THR A 464 -9.18 36.10 -7.97
N CYS A 465 -9.19 35.09 -8.78
CA CYS A 465 -10.33 34.72 -9.62
C CYS A 465 -11.23 33.79 -8.85
#